data_073ec01948f7ec6c929f002506049afe
#
_entry.id   073ec01948f7ec6c929f002506049afe
#
_cell.length_a   1.000
_cell.length_b   1.000
_cell.length_c   1.000
_cell.angle_alpha   90.00
_cell.angle_beta   90.00
_cell.angle_gamma   90.00
#
_symmetry.space_group_name_H-M   'P 1'
#
loop_
_entity.id
_entity.type
_entity.pdbx_description
1 polymer ?
#
loop_
_entity_poly.entity_id
_entity_poly.type
_entity_poly.pdbx_seq_one_letter_code
_entity_poly.pdbx_strand_id
1 'polypeptide(L)'
;MAYPHSRPGRDWLTRLMLAGLICLTGFLPSIGQAASIDPFVGVYHGVTIEHAEGELQARDLDVTIAKTERGFNVDWATVIHKADGREKNVSLSIEFYSTERPDIYGSAMRSGLFGKRIPNDPLKGEPFFWARIVDKTLTIHALYITDEGGYEMQVYERKLDEDGNMDLIFRRFRDGEQIRDVTGKLTRQKKSY
;
A
#
# COMPACT_ATOMS: atom_id res chain seq x y z
N MET A 1 55.67 68.84 -17.23
CA MET A 1 55.09 67.93 -16.22
C MET A 1 54.02 67.12 -16.89
N ALA A 2 54.26 65.87 -17.22
CA ALA A 2 53.32 65.00 -17.89
C ALA A 2 52.87 63.90 -16.92
N TYR A 3 51.59 63.79 -16.68
CA TYR A 3 50.98 62.71 -15.92
C TYR A 3 50.70 61.50 -16.79
N PRO A 4 51.07 60.29 -16.39
CA PRO A 4 50.70 59.11 -17.15
C PRO A 4 49.30 58.62 -16.76
N HIS A 5 48.42 58.45 -17.76
CA HIS A 5 47.15 57.77 -17.65
C HIS A 5 47.41 56.23 -17.60
N SER A 6 47.15 55.62 -16.43
CA SER A 6 47.05 54.19 -16.31
C SER A 6 45.63 53.73 -16.68
N ARG A 7 45.50 52.86 -17.69
CA ARG A 7 44.27 52.19 -18.07
C ARG A 7 44.01 51.01 -17.12
N PRO A 8 42.84 50.84 -16.53
CA PRO A 8 42.53 49.65 -15.75
C PRO A 8 42.37 48.43 -16.69
N GLY A 9 43.04 47.35 -16.31
CA GLY A 9 43.08 46.12 -17.06
C GLY A 9 41.73 45.38 -17.14
N ARG A 10 41.56 44.75 -18.26
CA ARG A 10 40.37 44.02 -18.75
C ARG A 10 40.19 42.67 -18.07
N ASP A 11 40.82 42.39 -16.92
CA ASP A 11 40.89 41.05 -16.32
C ASP A 11 39.78 40.77 -15.28
N TRP A 12 38.97 41.76 -14.95
CA TRP A 12 37.86 41.57 -13.99
C TRP A 12 36.61 40.92 -14.61
N LEU A 13 36.38 41.10 -15.92
CA LEU A 13 35.27 40.53 -16.67
C LEU A 13 35.41 39.01 -16.87
N THR A 14 36.64 38.51 -16.98
CA THR A 14 36.91 37.07 -17.13
C THR A 14 36.75 36.27 -15.82
N ARG A 15 36.91 36.92 -14.68
CA ARG A 15 36.72 36.27 -13.37
C ARG A 15 35.26 36.18 -12.93
N LEU A 16 34.35 37.02 -13.45
CA LEU A 16 32.90 36.97 -13.19
C LEU A 16 32.20 35.92 -14.03
N MET A 17 32.72 35.53 -15.20
CA MET A 17 32.13 34.48 -16.04
C MET A 17 32.45 33.07 -15.54
N LEU A 18 33.50 32.86 -14.76
CA LEU A 18 33.87 31.54 -14.23
C LEU A 18 33.11 31.19 -12.93
N ALA A 19 32.58 32.16 -12.21
CA ALA A 19 31.79 31.94 -10.99
C ALA A 19 30.30 31.61 -11.24
N GLY A 20 29.81 31.90 -12.47
CA GLY A 20 28.39 31.66 -12.84
C GLY A 20 28.08 30.23 -13.32
N LEU A 21 29.10 29.41 -13.57
CA LEU A 21 28.92 28.07 -14.19
C LEU A 21 28.88 26.90 -13.19
N ILE A 22 29.05 27.16 -11.91
CA ILE A 22 29.14 26.07 -10.88
C ILE A 22 27.81 25.84 -10.14
N CYS A 23 26.80 26.68 -10.32
CA CYS A 23 25.52 26.54 -9.58
C CYS A 23 24.39 25.83 -10.34
N LEU A 24 24.66 25.19 -11.49
CA LEU A 24 23.60 24.52 -12.29
C LEU A 24 23.67 22.97 -12.21
N THR A 25 24.44 22.42 -11.29
CA THR A 25 24.50 20.97 -11.08
C THR A 25 23.87 20.62 -9.74
N GLY A 26 22.58 20.33 -9.69
CA GLY A 26 22.06 19.79 -8.43
C GLY A 26 20.56 19.63 -8.25
N PHE A 27 19.73 19.84 -9.24
CA PHE A 27 18.34 19.44 -9.18
C PHE A 27 18.01 18.41 -10.27
N LEU A 28 18.63 17.23 -10.16
CA LEU A 28 18.02 16.05 -10.80
C LEU A 28 16.80 15.70 -9.91
N PRO A 29 15.57 15.79 -10.45
CA PRO A 29 14.44 15.24 -9.74
C PRO A 29 14.75 13.75 -9.53
N SER A 30 14.81 13.31 -8.28
CA SER A 30 14.79 11.90 -7.97
C SER A 30 13.51 11.36 -8.60
N ILE A 31 13.63 10.64 -9.70
CA ILE A 31 12.52 9.87 -10.25
C ILE A 31 12.25 8.84 -9.16
N GLY A 32 11.26 9.12 -8.31
CA GLY A 32 10.79 8.21 -7.29
C GLY A 32 10.44 6.90 -8.01
N GLN A 33 11.24 5.87 -7.78
CA GLN A 33 10.95 4.54 -8.32
C GLN A 33 9.64 4.10 -7.69
N ALA A 34 8.62 3.84 -8.50
CA ALA A 34 7.34 3.32 -8.02
C ALA A 34 7.59 2.11 -7.12
N ALA A 35 6.94 2.09 -5.98
CA ALA A 35 7.14 1.02 -5.01
C ALA A 35 6.68 -0.32 -5.61
N SER A 36 7.56 -1.32 -5.54
CA SER A 36 7.30 -2.64 -6.11
C SER A 36 6.56 -3.55 -5.15
N ILE A 37 5.66 -4.38 -5.67
CA ILE A 37 5.02 -5.47 -4.92
C ILE A 37 6.01 -6.62 -4.59
N ASP A 38 7.15 -6.70 -5.28
CA ASP A 38 8.10 -7.82 -5.17
C ASP A 38 8.49 -8.20 -3.74
N PRO A 39 8.79 -7.25 -2.84
CA PRO A 39 9.14 -7.60 -1.47
C PRO A 39 8.02 -8.31 -0.71
N PHE A 40 6.76 -8.07 -1.08
CA PHE A 40 5.58 -8.62 -0.42
C PHE A 40 5.19 -10.01 -0.94
N VAL A 41 5.67 -10.43 -2.12
CA VAL A 41 5.30 -11.72 -2.73
C VAL A 41 5.69 -12.87 -1.83
N GLY A 42 4.71 -13.68 -1.41
CA GLY A 42 4.95 -14.80 -0.50
C GLY A 42 3.67 -15.35 0.12
N VAL A 43 3.86 -16.35 0.98
CA VAL A 43 2.82 -16.96 1.82
C VAL A 43 3.16 -16.64 3.27
N TYR A 44 2.17 -16.21 4.02
CA TYR A 44 2.32 -15.74 5.41
C TYR A 44 1.25 -16.39 6.28
N HIS A 45 1.65 -16.87 7.47
CA HIS A 45 0.76 -17.44 8.48
C HIS A 45 0.94 -16.73 9.81
N GLY A 46 -0.13 -16.55 10.53
CA GLY A 46 -0.10 -15.97 11.87
C GLY A 46 -1.36 -16.22 12.64
N VAL A 47 -1.33 -15.82 13.92
CA VAL A 47 -2.47 -15.91 14.83
C VAL A 47 -2.69 -14.55 15.46
N THR A 48 -3.94 -14.13 15.57
CA THR A 48 -4.34 -12.97 16.36
C THR A 48 -5.33 -13.38 17.43
N ILE A 49 -5.34 -12.64 18.53
CA ILE A 49 -6.36 -12.76 19.58
C ILE A 49 -7.07 -11.42 19.62
N GLU A 50 -8.38 -11.46 19.53
CA GLU A 50 -9.22 -10.27 19.51
C GLU A 50 -10.36 -10.39 20.52
N HIS A 51 -10.74 -9.26 21.14
CA HIS A 51 -11.99 -9.17 21.88
C HIS A 51 -13.11 -8.81 20.90
N ALA A 52 -14.02 -9.73 20.65
CA ALA A 52 -15.19 -9.51 19.81
C ALA A 52 -16.44 -10.02 20.53
N GLU A 53 -17.51 -9.23 20.50
CA GLU A 53 -18.79 -9.58 21.12
C GLU A 53 -18.68 -9.91 22.64
N GLY A 54 -17.68 -9.30 23.31
CA GLY A 54 -17.41 -9.55 24.74
C GLY A 54 -16.61 -10.80 25.05
N GLU A 55 -16.12 -11.53 24.04
CA GLU A 55 -15.34 -12.75 24.17
C GLU A 55 -13.96 -12.62 23.51
N LEU A 56 -12.99 -13.37 24.02
CA LEU A 56 -11.69 -13.56 23.37
C LEU A 56 -11.85 -14.56 22.23
N GLN A 57 -11.55 -14.14 21.02
CA GLN A 57 -11.56 -14.98 19.82
C GLN A 57 -10.15 -15.10 19.26
N ALA A 58 -9.64 -16.33 19.16
CA ALA A 58 -8.42 -16.62 18.42
C ALA A 58 -8.75 -16.69 16.92
N ARG A 59 -7.84 -16.19 16.09
CA ARG A 59 -7.98 -16.20 14.64
C ARG A 59 -6.68 -16.65 14.00
N ASP A 60 -6.76 -17.70 13.21
CA ASP A 60 -5.68 -18.09 12.31
C ASP A 60 -5.79 -17.27 11.03
N LEU A 61 -4.68 -16.72 10.60
CA LEU A 61 -4.60 -15.82 9.45
C LEU A 61 -3.64 -16.38 8.41
N ASP A 62 -4.13 -16.59 7.21
CA ASP A 62 -3.35 -16.95 6.03
C ASP A 62 -3.42 -15.84 5.00
N VAL A 63 -2.28 -15.38 4.52
CA VAL A 63 -2.17 -14.37 3.47
C VAL A 63 -1.23 -14.86 2.39
N THR A 64 -1.69 -14.91 1.16
CA THR A 64 -0.85 -15.17 -0.02
C THR A 64 -0.85 -13.95 -0.92
N ILE A 65 0.34 -13.46 -1.27
CA ILE A 65 0.52 -12.36 -2.22
C ILE A 65 1.31 -12.90 -3.40
N ALA A 66 0.74 -12.77 -4.60
CA ALA A 66 1.32 -13.25 -5.84
C ALA A 66 1.30 -12.17 -6.92
N LYS A 67 2.34 -12.12 -7.77
CA LYS A 67 2.33 -11.28 -8.97
C LYS A 67 1.34 -11.78 -10.00
N THR A 68 0.73 -10.84 -10.73
CA THR A 68 -0.05 -11.09 -11.94
C THR A 68 0.55 -10.29 -13.10
N GLU A 69 0.09 -10.52 -14.32
CA GLU A 69 0.57 -9.79 -15.51
C GLU A 69 0.37 -8.27 -15.40
N ARG A 70 -0.65 -7.80 -14.67
CA ARG A 70 -1.02 -6.39 -14.58
C ARG A 70 -0.80 -5.77 -13.20
N GLY A 71 -0.37 -6.56 -12.22
CA GLY A 71 -0.20 -6.11 -10.85
C GLY A 71 0.03 -7.27 -9.89
N PHE A 72 -0.91 -7.51 -8.98
CA PHE A 72 -0.80 -8.57 -7.99
C PHE A 72 -2.15 -9.06 -7.49
N ASN A 73 -2.18 -10.26 -6.95
CA ASN A 73 -3.31 -10.83 -6.22
C ASN A 73 -3.00 -10.92 -4.74
N VAL A 74 -4.01 -10.68 -3.92
CA VAL A 74 -3.97 -10.94 -2.47
C VAL A 74 -5.09 -11.87 -2.13
N ASP A 75 -4.73 -13.07 -1.67
CA ASP A 75 -5.63 -14.03 -1.07
C ASP A 75 -5.46 -13.97 0.44
N TRP A 76 -6.54 -13.89 1.19
CA TRP A 76 -6.48 -14.10 2.63
C TRP A 76 -7.61 -14.99 3.10
N ALA A 77 -7.29 -15.82 4.07
CA ALA A 77 -8.22 -16.67 4.77
C ALA A 77 -8.08 -16.42 6.27
N THR A 78 -9.18 -16.54 6.96
CA THR A 78 -9.24 -16.40 8.42
C THR A 78 -10.11 -17.50 8.98
N VAL A 79 -9.58 -18.26 9.93
CA VAL A 79 -10.33 -19.20 10.75
C VAL A 79 -10.58 -18.54 12.10
N ILE A 80 -11.83 -18.31 12.45
CA ILE A 80 -12.25 -17.70 13.70
C ILE A 80 -12.71 -18.82 14.63
N HIS A 81 -11.99 -19.02 15.72
CA HIS A 81 -12.35 -19.98 16.76
C HIS A 81 -13.25 -19.31 17.79
N LYS A 82 -14.49 -19.74 17.88
CA LYS A 82 -15.47 -19.21 18.86
C LYS A 82 -15.33 -19.92 20.19
N ALA A 83 -15.74 -19.25 21.28
CA ALA A 83 -15.70 -19.79 22.64
C ALA A 83 -16.53 -21.08 22.80
N ASP A 84 -17.58 -21.27 22.00
CA ASP A 84 -18.41 -22.48 21.98
C ASP A 84 -17.80 -23.66 21.18
N GLY A 85 -16.55 -23.52 20.70
CA GLY A 85 -15.84 -24.53 19.91
C GLY A 85 -16.21 -24.55 18.43
N ARG A 86 -17.10 -23.68 17.95
CA ARG A 86 -17.40 -23.56 16.53
C ARG A 86 -16.32 -22.76 15.80
N GLU A 87 -16.09 -23.09 14.54
CA GLU A 87 -15.19 -22.36 13.66
C GLU A 87 -15.98 -21.63 12.58
N LYS A 88 -15.51 -20.43 12.22
CA LYS A 88 -16.02 -19.69 11.07
C LYS A 88 -14.86 -19.39 10.12
N ASN A 89 -14.96 -19.90 8.90
CA ASN A 89 -14.00 -19.63 7.85
C ASN A 89 -14.46 -18.44 6.99
N VAL A 90 -13.56 -17.49 6.77
CA VAL A 90 -13.76 -16.34 5.89
C VAL A 90 -12.58 -16.30 4.93
N SER A 91 -12.84 -16.24 3.63
CA SER A 91 -11.78 -16.09 2.62
C SER A 91 -12.16 -15.01 1.61
N LEU A 92 -11.15 -14.33 1.08
CA LEU A 92 -11.30 -13.31 0.07
C LEU A 92 -10.07 -13.31 -0.84
N SER A 93 -10.29 -13.19 -2.14
CA SER A 93 -9.26 -13.06 -3.17
C SER A 93 -9.50 -11.78 -3.97
N ILE A 94 -8.49 -10.91 -4.05
CA ILE A 94 -8.60 -9.66 -4.80
C ILE A 94 -7.40 -9.52 -5.72
N GLU A 95 -7.66 -9.35 -7.02
CA GLU A 95 -6.66 -8.92 -7.97
C GLU A 95 -6.59 -7.39 -8.03
N PHE A 96 -5.40 -6.86 -7.89
CA PHE A 96 -5.07 -5.45 -8.03
C PHE A 96 -4.28 -5.22 -9.30
N TYR A 97 -4.59 -4.15 -10.03
CA TYR A 97 -3.89 -3.73 -11.24
C TYR A 97 -3.30 -2.34 -11.08
N SER A 98 -2.17 -2.09 -11.73
CA SER A 98 -1.53 -0.78 -11.75
C SER A 98 -2.44 0.27 -12.39
N THR A 99 -2.44 1.48 -11.85
CA THR A 99 -3.15 2.63 -12.39
C THR A 99 -2.17 3.65 -12.99
N GLU A 100 -2.68 4.71 -13.59
CA GLU A 100 -1.85 5.84 -14.07
C GLU A 100 -1.20 6.62 -12.91
N ARG A 101 -1.67 6.42 -11.67
CA ARG A 101 -1.12 7.03 -10.47
C ARG A 101 -0.08 6.10 -9.86
N PRO A 102 1.17 6.55 -9.69
CA PRO A 102 2.22 5.75 -9.04
C PRO A 102 1.76 5.23 -7.67
N ASP A 103 2.18 4.01 -7.34
CA ASP A 103 1.95 3.36 -6.04
C ASP A 103 0.49 3.11 -5.67
N ILE A 104 -0.47 3.42 -6.57
CA ILE A 104 -1.90 3.18 -6.37
C ILE A 104 -2.40 2.12 -7.34
N TYR A 105 -3.10 1.14 -6.80
CA TYR A 105 -3.62 -0.02 -7.52
C TYR A 105 -5.13 -0.07 -7.38
N GLY A 106 -5.82 -0.24 -8.51
CA GLY A 106 -7.26 -0.49 -8.54
C GLY A 106 -7.57 -1.96 -8.39
N SER A 107 -8.77 -2.32 -7.98
CA SER A 107 -9.24 -3.70 -7.97
C SER A 107 -10.11 -4.03 -9.17
N ALA A 108 -10.10 -5.29 -9.55
CA ALA A 108 -10.93 -5.83 -10.63
C ALA A 108 -11.63 -7.10 -10.16
N MET A 109 -12.74 -6.93 -9.45
CA MET A 109 -13.44 -8.04 -8.80
C MET A 109 -14.54 -8.66 -9.67
N ARG A 110 -14.99 -7.98 -10.74
CA ARG A 110 -16.08 -8.41 -11.61
C ARG A 110 -15.60 -8.56 -13.05
N SER A 111 -16.18 -9.52 -13.75
CA SER A 111 -16.04 -9.64 -15.21
C SER A 111 -17.21 -8.92 -15.88
N GLY A 112 -16.93 -7.89 -16.65
CA GLY A 112 -17.88 -7.22 -17.52
C GLY A 112 -18.06 -7.96 -18.85
N LEU A 113 -18.86 -7.37 -19.76
CA LEU A 113 -19.02 -7.88 -21.11
C LEU A 113 -17.65 -7.99 -21.81
N PHE A 114 -17.49 -9.05 -22.58
CA PHE A 114 -16.25 -9.38 -23.32
C PHE A 114 -15.01 -9.60 -22.44
N GLY A 115 -15.20 -10.06 -21.18
CA GLY A 115 -14.10 -10.35 -20.25
C GLY A 115 -13.39 -9.12 -19.68
N LYS A 116 -13.91 -7.90 -19.90
CA LYS A 116 -13.36 -6.69 -19.30
C LYS A 116 -13.55 -6.74 -17.78
N ARG A 117 -12.44 -6.63 -17.05
CA ARG A 117 -12.48 -6.53 -15.60
C ARG A 117 -12.95 -5.15 -15.18
N ILE A 118 -13.89 -5.08 -14.24
CA ILE A 118 -14.44 -3.83 -13.70
C ILE A 118 -14.41 -3.85 -12.18
N PRO A 119 -14.18 -2.69 -11.54
CA PRO A 119 -14.32 -2.57 -10.09
C PRO A 119 -15.75 -2.83 -9.63
N ASN A 120 -15.91 -3.21 -8.38
CA ASN A 120 -17.21 -3.22 -7.71
C ASN A 120 -17.77 -1.79 -7.58
N ASP A 121 -19.08 -1.70 -7.46
CA ASP A 121 -19.81 -0.43 -7.32
C ASP A 121 -20.38 -0.34 -5.89
N PRO A 122 -19.81 0.51 -5.01
CA PRO A 122 -20.28 0.60 -3.63
C PRO A 122 -21.71 1.14 -3.51
N LEU A 123 -22.21 1.88 -4.50
CA LEU A 123 -23.59 2.34 -4.53
C LEU A 123 -24.60 1.21 -4.83
N LYS A 124 -24.10 0.04 -5.21
CA LYS A 124 -24.91 -1.20 -5.39
C LYS A 124 -24.73 -2.18 -4.23
N GLY A 125 -24.17 -1.73 -3.12
CA GLY A 125 -23.87 -2.59 -1.97
C GLY A 125 -22.66 -3.50 -2.16
N GLU A 126 -21.85 -3.29 -3.20
CA GLU A 126 -20.65 -4.06 -3.46
C GLU A 126 -19.42 -3.33 -2.90
N PRO A 127 -18.53 -3.98 -2.13
CA PRO A 127 -17.35 -3.31 -1.60
C PRO A 127 -16.39 -2.86 -2.70
N PHE A 128 -15.95 -1.60 -2.65
CA PHE A 128 -14.93 -1.06 -3.53
C PHE A 128 -13.56 -1.15 -2.88
N PHE A 129 -12.61 -1.81 -3.56
CA PHE A 129 -11.25 -2.00 -3.07
C PHE A 129 -10.23 -1.22 -3.88
N TRP A 130 -9.20 -0.70 -3.21
CA TRP A 130 -7.97 -0.23 -3.82
C TRP A 130 -6.78 -0.50 -2.89
N ALA A 131 -5.59 -0.47 -3.45
CA ALA A 131 -4.36 -0.67 -2.68
C ALA A 131 -3.37 0.46 -2.93
N ARG A 132 -2.48 0.66 -1.97
CA ARG A 132 -1.34 1.57 -2.04
C ARG A 132 -0.11 0.88 -1.48
N ILE A 133 1.05 1.08 -2.14
CA ILE A 133 2.34 0.63 -1.63
C ILE A 133 3.19 1.88 -1.36
N VAL A 134 3.71 2.00 -0.14
CA VAL A 134 4.66 3.05 0.24
C VAL A 134 5.74 2.39 1.07
N ASP A 135 6.98 2.51 0.62
CA ASP A 135 8.13 1.88 1.24
C ASP A 135 7.91 0.38 1.47
N LYS A 136 7.94 -0.07 2.72
CA LYS A 136 7.69 -1.46 3.13
C LYS A 136 6.24 -1.71 3.58
N THR A 137 5.29 -0.85 3.20
CA THR A 137 3.89 -0.96 3.64
C THR A 137 2.94 -1.09 2.45
N LEU A 138 2.23 -2.21 2.38
CA LEU A 138 1.08 -2.43 1.50
C LEU A 138 -0.19 -2.14 2.30
N THR A 139 -0.94 -1.11 1.89
CA THR A 139 -2.23 -0.77 2.48
C THR A 139 -3.35 -1.11 1.51
N ILE A 140 -4.32 -1.89 1.95
CA ILE A 140 -5.55 -2.19 1.21
C ILE A 140 -6.71 -1.49 1.91
N HIS A 141 -7.50 -0.80 1.13
CA HIS A 141 -8.71 -0.11 1.59
C HIS A 141 -9.95 -0.79 1.00
N ALA A 142 -11.00 -0.89 1.79
CA ALA A 142 -12.32 -1.35 1.35
C ALA A 142 -13.37 -0.33 1.79
N LEU A 143 -14.14 0.18 0.84
CA LEU A 143 -15.26 1.09 1.06
C LEU A 143 -16.57 0.34 0.85
N TYR A 144 -17.46 0.44 1.83
CA TYR A 144 -18.83 -0.06 1.80
C TYR A 144 -19.79 1.11 2.00
N ILE A 145 -20.90 1.11 1.28
CA ILE A 145 -22.03 1.99 1.55
C ILE A 145 -23.09 1.14 2.23
N THR A 146 -23.62 1.62 3.37
CA THR A 146 -24.66 0.90 4.12
C THR A 146 -26.04 1.14 3.50
N ASP A 147 -27.02 0.32 3.84
CA ASP A 147 -28.38 0.46 3.33
C ASP A 147 -29.04 1.78 3.77
N GLU A 148 -28.58 2.34 4.90
CA GLU A 148 -29.02 3.64 5.42
C GLU A 148 -28.33 4.85 4.76
N GLY A 149 -27.37 4.60 3.82
CA GLY A 149 -26.64 5.63 3.12
C GLY A 149 -25.40 6.16 3.86
N GLY A 150 -25.04 5.59 5.00
CA GLY A 150 -23.76 5.80 5.68
C GLY A 150 -22.63 5.04 4.98
N TYR A 151 -21.42 5.13 5.50
CA TYR A 151 -20.29 4.39 4.94
C TYR A 151 -19.45 3.65 5.98
N GLU A 152 -18.82 2.60 5.53
CA GLU A 152 -17.83 1.86 6.29
C GLU A 152 -16.52 1.77 5.52
N MET A 153 -15.42 2.12 6.17
CA MET A 153 -14.07 2.01 5.63
C MET A 153 -13.29 0.97 6.42
N GLN A 154 -12.74 -0.01 5.72
CA GLN A 154 -11.81 -0.98 6.29
C GLN A 154 -10.41 -0.71 5.73
N VAL A 155 -9.41 -0.69 6.59
CA VAL A 155 -8.00 -0.43 6.26
C VAL A 155 -7.17 -1.61 6.75
N TYR A 156 -6.47 -2.25 5.83
CA TYR A 156 -5.56 -3.36 6.09
C TYR A 156 -4.13 -2.91 5.77
N GLU A 157 -3.35 -2.60 6.78
CA GLU A 157 -1.93 -2.29 6.62
C GLU A 157 -1.11 -3.56 6.81
N ARG A 158 -0.19 -3.82 5.89
CA ARG A 158 0.74 -4.93 5.89
C ARG A 158 2.15 -4.37 5.77
N LYS A 159 2.87 -4.30 6.87
CA LYS A 159 4.22 -3.75 6.92
C LYS A 159 5.24 -4.88 7.04
N LEU A 160 6.19 -4.92 6.11
CA LEU A 160 7.31 -5.88 6.18
C LEU A 160 8.34 -5.43 7.21
N ASP A 161 8.76 -6.35 8.07
CA ASP A 161 9.91 -6.18 8.94
C ASP A 161 11.22 -6.49 8.17
N GLU A 162 12.35 -6.43 8.87
CA GLU A 162 13.67 -6.66 8.27
C GLU A 162 13.90 -8.12 7.87
N ASP A 163 13.22 -9.05 8.53
CA ASP A 163 13.27 -10.48 8.25
C ASP A 163 12.30 -10.91 7.15
N GLY A 164 11.49 -9.97 6.64
CA GLY A 164 10.48 -10.20 5.62
C GLY A 164 9.18 -10.81 6.15
N ASN A 165 8.99 -10.86 7.48
CA ASN A 165 7.69 -11.14 8.07
C ASN A 165 6.79 -9.91 7.95
N MET A 166 5.53 -10.05 8.32
CA MET A 166 4.52 -9.04 8.09
C MET A 166 3.80 -8.67 9.39
N ASP A 167 3.88 -7.39 9.78
CA ASP A 167 3.01 -6.83 10.79
C ASP A 167 1.69 -6.43 10.12
N LEU A 168 0.58 -6.95 10.64
CA LEU A 168 -0.77 -6.67 10.19
C LEU A 168 -1.45 -5.71 11.15
N ILE A 169 -2.03 -4.64 10.61
CA ILE A 169 -2.93 -3.74 11.34
C ILE A 169 -4.22 -3.65 10.55
N PHE A 170 -5.33 -4.00 11.18
CA PHE A 170 -6.67 -3.86 10.61
C PHE A 170 -7.45 -2.82 11.41
N ARG A 171 -8.00 -1.83 10.70
CA ARG A 171 -8.90 -0.83 11.28
C ARG A 171 -10.21 -0.78 10.52
N ARG A 172 -11.30 -0.57 11.25
CA ARG A 172 -12.64 -0.41 10.70
C ARG A 172 -13.24 0.88 11.23
N PHE A 173 -13.73 1.68 10.31
CA PHE A 173 -14.39 2.96 10.60
C PHE A 173 -15.82 2.89 10.07
N ARG A 174 -16.75 3.47 10.80
CA ARG A 174 -18.14 3.69 10.36
C ARG A 174 -18.45 5.17 10.52
N ASP A 175 -18.85 5.82 9.43
CA ASP A 175 -19.16 7.25 9.38
C ASP A 175 -18.07 8.15 10.01
N GLY A 176 -16.82 7.75 9.85
CA GLY A 176 -15.63 8.45 10.36
C GLY A 176 -15.19 8.04 11.77
N GLU A 177 -15.99 7.30 12.52
CA GLU A 177 -15.64 6.79 13.84
C GLU A 177 -14.93 5.44 13.74
N GLN A 178 -13.79 5.29 14.45
CA GLN A 178 -13.11 4.00 14.52
C GLN A 178 -13.85 3.06 15.46
N ILE A 179 -14.38 1.98 14.90
CA ILE A 179 -15.18 0.98 15.64
C ILE A 179 -14.39 -0.32 15.89
N ARG A 180 -13.21 -0.49 15.28
CA ARG A 180 -12.39 -1.69 15.46
C ARG A 180 -10.92 -1.43 15.14
N ASP A 181 -10.04 -2.06 15.91
CA ASP A 181 -8.58 -2.14 15.67
C ASP A 181 -8.10 -3.54 16.05
N VAL A 182 -7.33 -4.17 15.16
CA VAL A 182 -6.73 -5.49 15.38
C VAL A 182 -5.32 -5.47 14.88
N THR A 183 -4.39 -6.00 15.66
CA THR A 183 -2.99 -6.17 15.27
C THR A 183 -2.59 -7.62 15.27
N GLY A 184 -1.68 -7.99 14.39
CA GLY A 184 -1.15 -9.35 14.31
C GLY A 184 0.21 -9.39 13.65
N LYS A 185 0.93 -10.49 13.86
CA LYS A 185 2.19 -10.77 13.18
C LYS A 185 2.07 -12.05 12.37
N LEU A 186 2.45 -11.97 11.10
CA LEU A 186 2.43 -13.07 10.16
C LEU A 186 3.87 -13.45 9.81
N THR A 187 4.21 -14.71 9.95
CA THR A 187 5.52 -15.24 9.60
C THR A 187 5.51 -15.70 8.15
N ARG A 188 6.51 -15.25 7.39
CA ARG A 188 6.70 -15.68 6.00
C ARG A 188 7.12 -17.15 5.94
N GLN A 189 6.41 -17.92 5.12
CA GLN A 189 6.76 -19.31 4.87
C GLN A 189 7.94 -19.40 3.90
N LYS A 190 8.94 -20.21 4.26
CA LYS A 190 10.03 -20.55 3.33
C LYS A 190 9.46 -21.47 2.26
N LYS A 191 9.80 -21.22 0.98
CA LYS A 191 9.48 -22.16 -0.09
C LYS A 191 10.20 -23.48 0.22
N SER A 192 9.43 -24.54 0.48
CA SER A 192 9.98 -25.91 0.41
C SER A 192 10.23 -26.22 -1.06
N TYR A 193 11.47 -26.44 -1.42
CA TYR A 193 11.89 -26.95 -2.73
C TYR A 193 11.72 -28.45 -2.77
#